data_79bb76c4ed8db41621095c68db576c9b
#
_entry.id   79bb76c4ed8db41621095c68db576c9b
#
_cell.length_a   1.000
_cell.length_b   1.000
_cell.length_c   1.000
_cell.angle_alpha   90.00
_cell.angle_beta   90.00
_cell.angle_gamma   90.00
#
_symmetry.space_group_name_H-M   'P 1'
#
loop_
_entity.id
_entity.type
_entity.pdbx_description
1 polymer ?
#
loop_
_entity_poly.entity_id
_entity_poly.type
_entity_poly.pdbx_seq_one_letter_code
_entity_poly.pdbx_strand_id
1 'polypeptide(L)'
;NWRSIKDEASITMQATREQQHGERLTKSNKFGFRILPNAIVFGPNASGKSNFVKAIEFLKDFVIFWDERFLSRNLTPNKLEIEQEDASSEFTIEMLLDGFIYEYYICCSSKEVREERLSKSNTSSEYMLFHRINQDFEFNESQISADDLYRLKVISQGTDRTRPLLNNAHEQKLDTFDTVYNWFKYSLQIIHPTSIFSRLSIFTSDEIVNLYNAWLPHLDTGIVRVEIEET
;
A
#
# COMPACT_ATOMS: atom_id res chain seq x y z
N ASN A 1 3.58 -3.98 16.01
CA ASN A 1 4.84 -3.58 16.64
C ASN A 1 5.75 -2.85 15.63
N TRP A 2 5.56 -1.54 15.46
CA TRP A 2 6.29 -0.74 14.48
C TRP A 2 6.70 0.61 15.07
N ARG A 3 8.00 0.89 15.21
CA ARG A 3 8.55 2.17 15.73
C ARG A 3 7.89 2.56 17.07
N SER A 4 7.05 3.60 17.11
CA SER A 4 6.31 4.03 18.29
C SER A 4 4.92 3.37 18.42
N ILE A 5 4.50 2.59 17.44
CA ILE A 5 3.21 1.91 17.42
C ILE A 5 3.42 0.52 18.04
N LYS A 6 2.93 0.34 19.25
CA LYS A 6 3.01 -0.92 20.00
C LYS A 6 1.80 -1.81 19.68
N ASP A 7 0.62 -1.23 19.83
CA ASP A 7 -0.65 -1.90 19.62
C ASP A 7 -1.13 -1.68 18.17
N GLU A 8 -2.24 -2.31 17.80
CA GLU A 8 -2.85 -2.10 16.50
C GLU A 8 -3.24 -0.63 16.29
N ALA A 9 -2.88 -0.09 15.14
CA ALA A 9 -3.30 1.21 14.68
C ALA A 9 -3.86 1.08 13.27
N SER A 10 -5.13 1.42 13.09
CA SER A 10 -5.83 1.30 11.81
C SER A 10 -6.52 2.61 11.41
N ILE A 11 -6.68 2.79 10.10
CA ILE A 11 -7.48 3.85 9.50
C ILE A 11 -8.37 3.22 8.44
N THR A 12 -9.64 3.57 8.44
CA THR A 12 -10.55 3.15 7.37
C THR A 12 -10.99 4.36 6.55
N MET A 13 -11.01 4.18 5.22
CA MET A 13 -11.59 5.13 4.28
C MET A 13 -13.08 4.80 4.00
N GLN A 14 -13.65 3.80 4.65
CA GLN A 14 -15.07 3.52 4.57
C GLN A 14 -15.87 4.59 5.32
N ALA A 15 -16.82 5.23 4.62
CA ALA A 15 -17.66 6.24 5.20
C ALA A 15 -18.63 5.64 6.22
N THR A 16 -18.76 6.31 7.35
CA THR A 16 -19.74 5.97 8.41
C THR A 16 -21.15 6.36 8.00
N ARG A 17 -22.09 6.34 8.95
CA ARG A 17 -23.50 6.71 8.73
C ARG A 17 -23.74 8.22 8.55
N GLU A 18 -22.71 9.03 8.58
CA GLU A 18 -22.83 10.47 8.37
C GLU A 18 -23.39 10.76 6.98
N GLN A 19 -24.40 11.65 6.92
CA GLN A 19 -25.13 11.93 5.69
C GLN A 19 -24.70 13.25 5.03
N GLN A 20 -23.87 14.05 5.72
CA GLN A 20 -23.40 15.32 5.18
C GLN A 20 -22.45 15.07 4.01
N HIS A 21 -22.63 15.85 2.93
CA HIS A 21 -21.79 15.77 1.73
C HIS A 21 -21.72 14.37 1.06
N GLY A 22 -22.81 13.61 1.15
CA GLY A 22 -22.89 12.27 0.55
C GLY A 22 -22.64 12.23 -0.96
N GLU A 23 -22.80 13.36 -1.66
CA GLU A 23 -22.49 13.54 -3.08
C GLU A 23 -20.99 13.47 -3.40
N ARG A 24 -20.12 13.73 -2.41
CA ARG A 24 -18.66 13.67 -2.54
C ARG A 24 -18.08 12.27 -2.33
N LEU A 25 -18.89 11.34 -1.86
CA LEU A 25 -18.45 9.99 -1.55
C LEU A 25 -18.47 9.12 -2.80
N THR A 26 -17.38 8.40 -3.03
CA THR A 26 -17.34 7.37 -4.06
C THR A 26 -18.18 6.18 -3.61
N LYS A 27 -19.22 5.84 -4.39
CA LYS A 27 -20.07 4.68 -4.11
C LYS A 27 -19.40 3.43 -4.67
N SER A 28 -19.21 2.43 -3.85
CA SER A 28 -18.98 1.08 -4.34
C SER A 28 -20.31 0.47 -4.75
N ASN A 29 -20.59 0.45 -6.06
CA ASN A 29 -21.86 -0.07 -6.58
C ASN A 29 -22.10 -1.56 -6.23
N LYS A 30 -21.04 -2.31 -5.99
CA LYS A 30 -21.12 -3.75 -5.67
C LYS A 30 -21.27 -4.01 -4.18
N PHE A 31 -20.54 -3.31 -3.31
CA PHE A 31 -20.42 -3.63 -1.88
C PHE A 31 -21.36 -2.84 -0.98
N GLY A 32 -22.08 -1.85 -1.52
CA GLY A 32 -23.04 -1.07 -0.75
C GLY A 32 -22.44 -0.09 0.26
N PHE A 33 -21.12 0.01 0.38
CA PHE A 33 -20.46 1.02 1.19
C PHE A 33 -19.99 2.21 0.34
N ARG A 34 -19.64 3.28 1.01
CA ARG A 34 -19.12 4.52 0.41
C ARG A 34 -17.71 4.75 0.90
N ILE A 35 -16.87 5.30 0.03
CA ILE A 35 -15.45 5.58 0.32
C ILE A 35 -15.26 7.08 0.49
N LEU A 36 -14.56 7.46 1.55
CA LEU A 36 -14.15 8.84 1.83
C LEU A 36 -13.08 9.27 0.81
N PRO A 37 -13.21 10.47 0.22
CA PRO A 37 -12.20 11.00 -0.70
C PRO A 37 -10.90 11.38 0.00
N ASN A 38 -10.96 11.70 1.29
CA ASN A 38 -9.82 12.09 2.10
C ASN A 38 -10.03 11.73 3.58
N ALA A 39 -8.93 11.66 4.32
CA ALA A 39 -8.90 11.57 5.76
C ALA A 39 -7.78 12.48 6.29
N ILE A 40 -8.03 13.12 7.43
CA ILE A 40 -7.06 14.01 8.08
C ILE A 40 -6.75 13.45 9.46
N VAL A 41 -5.46 13.27 9.75
CA VAL A 41 -4.99 12.75 11.03
C VAL A 41 -4.42 13.89 11.87
N PHE A 42 -5.07 14.18 12.99
CA PHE A 42 -4.65 15.18 13.96
C PHE A 42 -4.04 14.54 15.21
N GLY A 43 -3.22 15.30 15.91
CA GLY A 43 -2.68 14.91 17.20
C GLY A 43 -1.46 15.75 17.58
N PRO A 44 -1.04 15.72 18.85
CA PRO A 44 0.13 16.47 19.32
C PRO A 44 1.42 15.96 18.65
N ASN A 45 2.50 16.72 18.82
CA ASN A 45 3.83 16.28 18.38
C ASN A 45 4.19 14.97 19.09
N ALA A 46 4.92 14.11 18.40
CA ALA A 46 5.31 12.78 18.87
C ALA A 46 4.16 11.75 19.10
N SER A 47 2.93 12.03 18.67
CA SER A 47 1.80 11.10 18.80
C SER A 47 1.80 9.90 17.82
N GLY A 48 2.81 9.78 16.99
CA GLY A 48 2.93 8.64 16.05
C GLY A 48 2.39 8.88 14.64
N LYS A 49 1.78 10.04 14.32
CA LYS A 49 1.21 10.33 12.98
C LYS A 49 2.15 10.04 11.83
N SER A 50 3.38 10.55 11.93
CA SER A 50 4.40 10.30 10.89
C SER A 50 4.85 8.84 10.84
N ASN A 51 4.80 8.12 11.97
CA ASN A 51 5.15 6.70 11.98
C ASN A 51 4.09 5.84 11.30
N PHE A 52 2.82 6.26 11.34
CA PHE A 52 1.76 5.60 10.57
C PHE A 52 2.00 5.75 9.05
N VAL A 53 2.30 6.95 8.58
CA VAL A 53 2.65 7.19 7.16
C VAL A 53 3.90 6.39 6.75
N LYS A 54 4.92 6.37 7.61
CA LYS A 54 6.14 5.57 7.38
C LYS A 54 5.89 4.06 7.37
N ALA A 55 4.85 3.56 8.03
CA ALA A 55 4.46 2.16 7.93
C ALA A 55 3.91 1.82 6.53
N ILE A 56 3.10 2.72 5.97
CA ILE A 56 2.59 2.57 4.59
C ILE A 56 3.74 2.68 3.58
N GLU A 57 4.65 3.64 3.78
CA GLU A 57 5.85 3.81 2.96
C GLU A 57 6.74 2.56 3.00
N PHE A 58 7.02 2.04 4.20
CA PHE A 58 7.77 0.80 4.36
C PHE A 58 7.14 -0.35 3.58
N LEU A 59 5.82 -0.54 3.70
CA LEU A 59 5.12 -1.62 3.01
C LEU A 59 5.22 -1.47 1.48
N LYS A 60 5.01 -0.25 0.96
CA LYS A 60 5.19 0.05 -0.45
C LYS A 60 6.61 -0.27 -0.93
N ASP A 61 7.61 0.27 -0.23
CA ASP A 61 9.00 0.11 -0.64
C ASP A 61 9.45 -1.35 -0.53
N PHE A 62 8.95 -2.09 0.45
CA PHE A 62 9.24 -3.50 0.61
C PHE A 62 8.69 -4.34 -0.54
N VAL A 63 7.49 -4.03 -1.02
CA VAL A 63 6.90 -4.71 -2.18
C VAL A 63 7.61 -4.31 -3.48
N ILE A 64 8.05 -3.05 -3.64
CA ILE A 64 8.55 -2.54 -4.93
C ILE A 64 10.07 -2.62 -5.05
N PHE A 65 10.81 -2.30 -3.98
CA PHE A 65 12.26 -2.08 -4.00
C PHE A 65 13.02 -3.07 -3.11
N TRP A 66 12.55 -4.32 -3.05
CA TRP A 66 13.21 -5.33 -2.24
C TRP A 66 14.68 -5.55 -2.64
N ASP A 67 15.53 -5.69 -1.63
CA ASP A 67 16.86 -6.27 -1.69
C ASP A 67 17.13 -7.12 -0.42
N GLU A 68 18.16 -7.94 -0.43
CA GLU A 68 18.48 -8.88 0.66
C GLU A 68 18.66 -8.21 2.04
N ARG A 69 18.96 -6.92 2.08
CA ARG A 69 19.16 -6.15 3.32
C ARG A 69 18.00 -5.24 3.65
N PHE A 70 16.92 -5.28 2.87
CA PHE A 70 15.81 -4.35 3.04
C PHE A 70 15.24 -4.40 4.46
N LEU A 71 14.88 -5.60 4.94
CA LEU A 71 14.30 -5.79 6.27
C LEU A 71 15.26 -5.33 7.37
N SER A 72 16.50 -5.77 7.33
CA SER A 72 17.50 -5.43 8.37
C SER A 72 17.80 -3.94 8.46
N ARG A 73 17.67 -3.19 7.35
CA ARG A 73 17.88 -1.74 7.33
C ARG A 73 16.65 -0.92 7.70
N ASN A 74 15.49 -1.36 7.30
CA ASN A 74 14.29 -0.53 7.29
C ASN A 74 13.28 -0.94 8.37
N LEU A 75 13.22 -2.21 8.76
CA LEU A 75 12.31 -2.66 9.80
C LEU A 75 12.84 -2.21 11.18
N THR A 76 12.06 -1.38 11.86
CA THR A 76 12.40 -0.89 13.19
C THR A 76 11.28 -1.23 14.15
N PRO A 77 11.40 -2.32 14.93
CA PRO A 77 10.42 -2.66 15.95
C PRO A 77 10.35 -1.61 17.06
N ASN A 78 9.33 -1.69 17.91
CA ASN A 78 9.20 -0.81 19.06
C ASN A 78 10.33 -1.09 20.07
N LYS A 79 11.15 -0.07 20.32
CA LYS A 79 12.35 -0.18 21.18
C LYS A 79 12.04 -0.26 22.67
N LEU A 80 10.81 -0.05 23.10
CA LEU A 80 10.41 -0.14 24.50
C LEU A 80 10.14 -1.59 24.94
N GLU A 81 10.08 -2.54 24.02
CA GLU A 81 10.02 -3.96 24.30
C GLU A 81 11.44 -4.54 24.30
N ILE A 82 12.06 -4.57 25.49
CA ILE A 82 13.50 -4.82 25.69
C ILE A 82 13.92 -6.28 25.43
N GLU A 83 12.99 -7.24 25.22
CA GLU A 83 13.33 -8.66 25.31
C GLU A 83 13.24 -9.48 24.02
N GLN A 84 12.94 -8.88 22.86
CA GLN A 84 12.83 -9.68 21.64
C GLN A 84 13.75 -9.17 20.52
N GLU A 85 14.94 -9.74 20.44
CA GLU A 85 15.86 -9.55 19.30
C GLU A 85 15.21 -9.89 17.93
N ASP A 86 14.04 -10.52 17.94
CA ASP A 86 13.32 -11.00 16.75
C ASP A 86 11.84 -10.60 16.74
N ALA A 87 11.53 -9.39 17.22
CA ALA A 87 10.17 -8.87 17.22
C ALA A 87 9.63 -8.72 15.79
N SER A 88 8.43 -9.25 15.55
CA SER A 88 7.73 -9.09 14.28
C SER A 88 6.90 -7.82 14.24
N SER A 89 6.78 -7.27 13.03
CA SER A 89 5.82 -6.23 12.70
C SER A 89 4.83 -6.76 11.66
N GLU A 90 3.57 -6.39 11.84
CA GLU A 90 2.48 -6.82 10.98
C GLU A 90 1.89 -5.61 10.26
N PHE A 91 1.59 -5.80 9.00
CA PHE A 91 1.01 -4.78 8.14
C PHE A 91 -0.13 -5.38 7.35
N THR A 92 -1.26 -4.69 7.33
CA THR A 92 -2.43 -5.06 6.51
C THR A 92 -2.88 -3.85 5.72
N ILE A 93 -3.20 -4.06 4.45
CA ILE A 93 -3.80 -3.03 3.62
C ILE A 93 -4.94 -3.62 2.79
N GLU A 94 -6.08 -2.95 2.80
CA GLU A 94 -7.23 -3.30 1.98
C GLU A 94 -7.37 -2.30 0.83
N MET A 95 -7.62 -2.80 -0.36
CA MET A 95 -7.72 -2.00 -1.59
C MET A 95 -8.95 -2.41 -2.38
N LEU A 96 -9.74 -1.43 -2.82
CA LEU A 96 -10.83 -1.65 -3.79
C LEU A 96 -10.28 -1.45 -5.20
N LEU A 97 -10.02 -2.53 -5.92
CA LEU A 97 -9.47 -2.54 -7.27
C LEU A 97 -10.37 -3.36 -8.21
N ASP A 98 -10.72 -2.81 -9.36
CA ASP A 98 -11.51 -3.48 -10.40
C ASP A 98 -12.82 -4.10 -9.90
N GLY A 99 -13.40 -3.50 -8.84
CA GLY A 99 -14.64 -3.97 -8.23
C GLY A 99 -14.48 -5.22 -7.36
N PHE A 100 -13.29 -5.48 -6.87
CA PHE A 100 -12.96 -6.46 -5.83
C PHE A 100 -12.22 -5.78 -4.69
N ILE A 101 -12.38 -6.31 -3.47
CA ILE A 101 -11.54 -5.93 -2.34
C ILE A 101 -10.38 -6.91 -2.29
N TYR A 102 -9.17 -6.38 -2.33
CA TYR A 102 -7.96 -7.13 -2.07
C TYR A 102 -7.45 -6.79 -0.68
N GLU A 103 -7.13 -7.80 0.10
CA GLU A 103 -6.43 -7.66 1.37
C GLU A 103 -5.02 -8.23 1.22
N TYR A 104 -4.02 -7.41 1.43
CA TYR A 104 -2.64 -7.84 1.49
C TYR A 104 -2.13 -7.72 2.93
N TYR A 105 -1.71 -8.83 3.50
CA TYR A 105 -1.16 -8.96 4.85
C TYR A 105 0.28 -9.45 4.78
N ILE A 106 1.15 -8.87 5.60
CA ILE A 106 2.51 -9.34 5.77
C ILE A 106 2.98 -9.17 7.22
N CYS A 107 3.55 -10.24 7.76
CA CYS A 107 4.24 -10.27 9.04
C CYS A 107 5.73 -10.54 8.79
N CYS A 108 6.60 -9.67 9.27
CA CYS A 108 8.04 -9.81 9.07
C CYS A 108 8.85 -9.37 10.29
N SER A 109 10.00 -10.00 10.47
CA SER A 109 11.06 -9.59 11.39
C SER A 109 12.20 -8.93 10.61
N SER A 110 13.21 -8.44 11.29
CA SER A 110 14.42 -7.90 10.64
C SER A 110 15.19 -8.95 9.81
N LYS A 111 14.85 -10.23 9.95
CA LYS A 111 15.58 -11.36 9.37
C LYS A 111 14.80 -12.08 8.25
N GLU A 112 13.46 -12.03 8.29
CA GLU A 112 12.64 -12.83 7.39
C GLU A 112 11.17 -12.37 7.35
N VAL A 113 10.49 -12.76 6.27
CA VAL A 113 9.02 -12.78 6.16
C VAL A 113 8.53 -14.04 6.84
N ARG A 114 7.71 -13.87 7.89
CA ARG A 114 7.12 -14.98 8.65
C ARG A 114 5.79 -15.42 8.09
N GLU A 115 5.01 -14.45 7.63
CA GLU A 115 3.72 -14.71 7.01
C GLU A 115 3.46 -13.68 5.92
N GLU A 116 2.88 -14.10 4.81
CA GLU A 116 2.43 -13.24 3.72
C GLU A 116 1.14 -13.83 3.15
N ARG A 117 0.11 -13.00 2.99
CA ARG A 117 -1.18 -13.45 2.47
C ARG A 117 -1.76 -12.41 1.52
N LEU A 118 -2.36 -12.89 0.45
CA LEU A 118 -3.18 -12.09 -0.43
C LEU A 118 -4.55 -12.74 -0.59
N SER A 119 -5.58 -12.02 -0.20
CA SER A 119 -6.98 -12.40 -0.39
C SER A 119 -7.68 -11.47 -1.37
N LYS A 120 -8.71 -11.99 -2.02
CA LYS A 120 -9.58 -11.28 -2.96
C LYS A 120 -11.03 -11.56 -2.59
N SER A 121 -11.81 -10.52 -2.37
CA SER A 121 -13.22 -10.66 -2.00
C SER A 121 -14.14 -10.00 -3.03
N ASN A 122 -15.25 -10.64 -3.27
CA ASN A 122 -16.42 -10.04 -3.90
C ASN A 122 -17.56 -9.92 -2.87
N THR A 123 -18.76 -9.54 -3.28
CA THR A 123 -19.91 -9.36 -2.39
C THR A 123 -20.40 -10.64 -1.69
N SER A 124 -20.01 -11.80 -2.16
CA SER A 124 -20.56 -13.09 -1.72
C SER A 124 -19.52 -14.04 -1.17
N SER A 125 -18.26 -13.85 -1.54
CA SER A 125 -17.18 -14.80 -1.27
C SER A 125 -15.85 -14.11 -1.13
N GLU A 126 -15.04 -14.65 -0.24
CA GLU A 126 -13.63 -14.33 -0.08
C GLU A 126 -12.79 -15.50 -0.56
N TYR A 127 -11.73 -15.20 -1.27
CA TYR A 127 -10.79 -16.17 -1.81
C TYR A 127 -9.38 -15.79 -1.39
N MET A 128 -8.72 -16.62 -0.62
CA MET A 128 -7.28 -16.53 -0.43
C MET A 128 -6.62 -16.88 -1.77
N LEU A 129 -5.81 -16.01 -2.33
CA LEU A 129 -5.07 -16.25 -3.57
C LEU A 129 -3.78 -17.02 -3.28
N PHE A 130 -3.05 -16.56 -2.28
CA PHE A 130 -1.93 -17.29 -1.70
C PHE A 130 -1.78 -17.03 -0.21
N HIS A 131 -1.18 -17.99 0.47
CA HIS A 131 -0.75 -17.89 1.86
C HIS A 131 0.65 -18.49 2.00
N ARG A 132 1.54 -17.75 2.62
CA ARG A 132 2.89 -18.15 2.95
C ARG A 132 3.08 -18.13 4.45
N ILE A 133 3.61 -19.21 4.99
CA ILE A 133 4.12 -19.27 6.37
C ILE A 133 5.59 -19.70 6.30
N ASN A 134 6.50 -18.78 6.63
CA ASN A 134 7.95 -18.93 6.46
C ASN A 134 8.32 -19.28 5.00
N GLN A 135 8.65 -20.51 4.70
CA GLN A 135 8.98 -21.01 3.33
C GLN A 135 7.93 -21.97 2.77
N ASP A 136 6.81 -22.15 3.49
CA ASP A 136 5.70 -22.96 3.03
C ASP A 136 4.66 -22.08 2.34
N PHE A 137 4.28 -22.43 1.11
CA PHE A 137 3.38 -21.66 0.28
C PHE A 137 2.16 -22.48 -0.11
N GLU A 138 0.99 -21.90 0.08
CA GLU A 138 -0.29 -22.43 -0.37
C GLU A 138 -0.89 -21.49 -1.42
N PHE A 139 -1.44 -22.04 -2.49
CA PHE A 139 -2.07 -21.32 -3.58
C PHE A 139 -3.49 -21.82 -3.81
N ASN A 140 -4.39 -20.90 -4.14
CA ASN A 140 -5.76 -21.27 -4.47
C ASN A 140 -5.87 -21.75 -5.91
N GLU A 141 -5.88 -23.07 -6.10
CA GLU A 141 -5.93 -23.71 -7.40
C GLU A 141 -7.22 -23.42 -8.20
N SER A 142 -8.29 -22.97 -7.52
CA SER A 142 -9.55 -22.63 -8.20
C SER A 142 -9.58 -21.19 -8.75
N GLN A 143 -8.68 -20.33 -8.30
CA GLN A 143 -8.63 -18.91 -8.65
C GLN A 143 -7.44 -18.55 -9.55
N ILE A 144 -6.52 -19.47 -9.75
CA ILE A 144 -5.27 -19.29 -10.51
C ILE A 144 -5.27 -20.28 -11.66
N SER A 145 -4.84 -19.86 -12.84
CA SER A 145 -4.74 -20.74 -13.99
C SER A 145 -3.72 -21.87 -13.73
N ALA A 146 -3.88 -23.03 -14.37
CA ALA A 146 -2.97 -24.16 -14.18
C ALA A 146 -1.51 -23.81 -14.56
N ASP A 147 -1.32 -23.02 -15.62
CA ASP A 147 0.00 -22.57 -16.08
C ASP A 147 0.65 -21.61 -15.05
N ASP A 148 -0.12 -20.64 -14.55
CA ASP A 148 0.37 -19.71 -13.54
C ASP A 148 0.64 -20.42 -12.21
N LEU A 149 -0.21 -21.37 -11.83
CA LEU A 149 -0.03 -22.17 -10.64
C LEU A 149 1.28 -22.97 -10.69
N TYR A 150 1.59 -23.57 -11.84
CA TYR A 150 2.87 -24.26 -12.03
C TYR A 150 4.05 -23.30 -11.89
N ARG A 151 3.99 -22.13 -12.52
CA ARG A 151 5.02 -21.10 -12.42
C ARG A 151 5.16 -20.60 -10.98
N LEU A 152 4.05 -20.35 -10.28
CA LEU A 152 4.06 -19.91 -8.86
C LEU A 152 4.74 -20.94 -7.96
N LYS A 153 4.48 -22.24 -8.15
CA LYS A 153 5.16 -23.31 -7.40
C LYS A 153 6.67 -23.32 -7.62
N VAL A 154 7.14 -22.98 -8.82
CA VAL A 154 8.58 -22.84 -9.10
C VAL A 154 9.15 -21.56 -8.48
N ILE A 155 8.46 -20.43 -8.66
CA ILE A 155 8.86 -19.11 -8.12
C ILE A 155 8.95 -19.17 -6.59
N SER A 156 7.98 -19.81 -5.92
CA SER A 156 7.95 -19.91 -4.47
C SER A 156 9.16 -20.66 -3.90
N GLN A 157 9.58 -21.72 -4.56
CA GLN A 157 10.78 -22.48 -4.16
C GLN A 157 12.08 -21.64 -4.24
N GLY A 158 12.14 -20.69 -5.16
CA GLY A 158 13.26 -19.76 -5.33
C GLY A 158 13.08 -18.42 -4.60
N THR A 159 12.00 -18.25 -3.85
CA THR A 159 11.75 -16.98 -3.14
C THR A 159 12.60 -16.93 -1.87
N ASP A 160 13.48 -15.91 -1.79
CA ASP A 160 14.29 -15.67 -0.61
C ASP A 160 13.41 -15.46 0.63
N ARG A 161 13.88 -15.90 1.80
CA ARG A 161 13.14 -15.77 3.06
C ARG A 161 12.81 -14.32 3.44
N THR A 162 13.62 -13.36 2.98
CA THR A 162 13.43 -11.93 3.23
C THR A 162 12.59 -11.25 2.16
N ARG A 163 12.21 -11.97 1.09
CA ARG A 163 11.55 -11.38 -0.10
C ARG A 163 10.03 -11.61 -0.07
N PRO A 164 9.20 -10.59 -0.31
CA PRO A 164 7.78 -10.80 -0.56
C PRO A 164 7.54 -11.64 -1.83
N LEU A 165 6.60 -12.58 -1.79
CA LEU A 165 6.19 -13.34 -2.97
C LEU A 165 5.62 -12.40 -4.05
N LEU A 166 4.84 -11.40 -3.61
CA LEU A 166 4.26 -10.40 -4.52
C LEU A 166 5.33 -9.68 -5.36
N ASN A 167 6.47 -9.32 -4.74
CA ASN A 167 7.62 -8.76 -5.45
C ASN A 167 8.25 -9.79 -6.40
N ASN A 168 8.54 -11.01 -5.91
CA ASN A 168 9.24 -12.02 -6.71
C ASN A 168 8.42 -12.47 -7.93
N ALA A 169 7.10 -12.64 -7.78
CA ALA A 169 6.22 -13.01 -8.89
C ALA A 169 6.27 -11.96 -10.02
N HIS A 170 6.18 -10.68 -9.68
CA HIS A 170 6.28 -9.59 -10.67
C HIS A 170 7.65 -9.56 -11.37
N GLU A 171 8.75 -9.67 -10.63
CA GLU A 171 10.12 -9.67 -11.20
C GLU A 171 10.34 -10.89 -12.13
N GLN A 172 9.69 -12.02 -11.86
CA GLN A 172 9.69 -13.20 -12.72
C GLN A 172 8.67 -13.11 -13.87
N LYS A 173 8.07 -11.93 -14.09
CA LYS A 173 7.08 -11.65 -15.15
C LYS A 173 5.88 -12.57 -15.07
N LEU A 174 5.38 -12.80 -13.89
CA LEU A 174 4.10 -13.44 -13.63
C LEU A 174 3.11 -12.38 -13.20
N ASP A 175 2.11 -12.12 -14.00
CA ASP A 175 1.16 -11.02 -13.87
C ASP A 175 -0.08 -11.35 -13.01
N THR A 176 -0.16 -12.57 -12.50
CA THR A 176 -1.29 -13.05 -11.66
C THR A 176 -1.66 -12.09 -10.52
N PHE A 177 -0.66 -11.42 -9.93
CA PHE A 177 -0.84 -10.48 -8.82
C PHE A 177 -0.58 -9.01 -9.19
N ASP A 178 -0.40 -8.73 -10.48
CA ASP A 178 0.01 -7.40 -10.95
C ASP A 178 -1.01 -6.30 -10.63
N THR A 179 -2.29 -6.61 -10.51
CA THR A 179 -3.31 -5.64 -10.06
C THR A 179 -2.91 -5.01 -8.72
N VAL A 180 -2.48 -5.83 -7.76
CA VAL A 180 -2.07 -5.36 -6.43
C VAL A 180 -0.67 -4.74 -6.47
N TYR A 181 0.28 -5.38 -7.16
CA TYR A 181 1.64 -4.83 -7.31
C TYR A 181 1.64 -3.45 -7.96
N ASN A 182 0.89 -3.28 -9.05
CA ASN A 182 0.79 -2.01 -9.77
C ASN A 182 0.09 -0.92 -8.95
N TRP A 183 -0.83 -1.29 -8.07
CA TRP A 183 -1.41 -0.34 -7.13
C TRP A 183 -0.34 0.23 -6.18
N PHE A 184 0.52 -0.61 -5.59
CA PHE A 184 1.65 -0.14 -4.79
C PHE A 184 2.59 0.75 -5.61
N LYS A 185 2.89 0.36 -6.85
CA LYS A 185 3.87 1.04 -7.69
C LYS A 185 3.40 2.38 -8.23
N TYR A 186 2.18 2.45 -8.71
CA TYR A 186 1.70 3.59 -9.48
C TYR A 186 0.59 4.40 -8.78
N SER A 187 -0.26 3.77 -7.99
CA SER A 187 -1.41 4.43 -7.37
C SER A 187 -1.12 4.98 -5.99
N LEU A 188 -0.39 4.23 -5.17
CA LEU A 188 0.01 4.67 -3.83
C LEU A 188 1.18 5.65 -3.94
N GLN A 189 0.95 6.91 -3.58
CA GLN A 189 1.98 7.94 -3.56
C GLN A 189 2.17 8.48 -2.14
N ILE A 190 3.41 8.53 -1.68
CA ILE A 190 3.79 9.11 -0.40
C ILE A 190 4.51 10.43 -0.67
N ILE A 191 3.99 11.51 -0.12
CA ILE A 191 4.53 12.85 -0.30
C ILE A 191 4.99 13.38 1.04
N HIS A 192 6.27 13.67 1.16
CA HIS A 192 6.87 14.32 2.32
C HIS A 192 6.99 15.83 2.12
N PRO A 193 7.04 16.64 3.19
CA PRO A 193 7.27 18.08 3.08
C PRO A 193 8.55 18.46 2.32
N THR A 194 9.52 17.55 2.30
CA THR A 194 10.81 17.71 1.62
C THR A 194 10.87 17.02 0.25
N SER A 195 9.77 16.40 -0.19
CA SER A 195 9.74 15.76 -1.50
C SER A 195 9.87 16.80 -2.59
N ILE A 196 10.91 16.65 -3.42
CA ILE A 196 11.04 17.43 -4.65
C ILE A 196 10.19 16.72 -5.70
N PHE A 197 9.16 17.36 -6.18
CA PHE A 197 8.40 16.87 -7.33
C PHE A 197 9.27 16.96 -8.59
N SER A 198 10.13 15.97 -8.80
CA SER A 198 11.00 15.87 -9.97
C SER A 198 10.23 15.55 -11.27
N ARG A 199 8.94 15.25 -11.17
CA ARG A 199 8.05 15.03 -12.31
C ARG A 199 6.87 15.99 -12.21
N LEU A 200 7.04 17.15 -12.73
CA LEU A 200 5.96 18.06 -13.13
C LEU A 200 5.12 17.48 -14.30
N SER A 201 5.14 16.17 -14.48
CA SER A 201 4.27 15.49 -15.47
C SER A 201 2.77 15.72 -15.23
N ILE A 202 2.41 16.26 -14.09
CA ILE A 202 1.07 16.76 -13.80
C ILE A 202 0.74 17.99 -14.68
N PHE A 203 1.74 18.76 -15.10
CA PHE A 203 1.56 19.97 -15.90
C PHE A 203 1.77 19.75 -17.40
N THR A 204 1.50 18.53 -17.90
CA THR A 204 1.72 18.20 -19.32
C THR A 204 0.59 18.65 -20.24
N SER A 205 -0.51 19.20 -19.73
CA SER A 205 -1.60 19.73 -20.55
C SER A 205 -2.03 21.11 -20.08
N ASP A 206 -2.38 21.96 -21.05
CA ASP A 206 -2.92 23.30 -20.80
C ASP A 206 -4.19 23.26 -19.94
N GLU A 207 -5.00 22.20 -20.03
CA GLU A 207 -6.19 22.02 -19.21
C GLU A 207 -5.83 21.93 -17.71
N ILE A 208 -4.81 21.18 -17.36
CA ILE A 208 -4.34 21.03 -15.99
C ILE A 208 -3.74 22.35 -15.48
N VAL A 209 -2.93 23.03 -16.28
CA VAL A 209 -2.38 24.35 -15.93
C VAL A 209 -3.50 25.37 -15.68
N ASN A 210 -4.51 25.38 -16.56
CA ASN A 210 -5.66 26.26 -16.38
C ASN A 210 -6.47 25.95 -15.12
N LEU A 211 -6.66 24.67 -14.80
CA LEU A 211 -7.30 24.23 -13.57
C LEU A 211 -6.53 24.71 -12.33
N TYR A 212 -5.19 24.52 -12.32
CA TYR A 212 -4.35 25.02 -11.21
C TYR A 212 -4.42 26.54 -11.09
N ASN A 213 -4.32 27.25 -12.19
CA ASN A 213 -4.39 28.70 -12.19
C ASN A 213 -5.76 29.24 -11.71
N ALA A 214 -6.82 28.49 -11.89
CA ALA A 214 -8.13 28.83 -11.33
C ALA A 214 -8.20 28.64 -9.81
N TRP A 215 -7.46 27.69 -9.25
CA TRP A 215 -7.48 27.38 -7.82
C TRP A 215 -6.42 28.12 -6.99
N LEU A 216 -5.24 28.40 -7.56
CA LEU A 216 -4.10 29.02 -6.86
C LEU A 216 -4.45 30.33 -6.11
N PRO A 217 -5.27 31.24 -6.66
CA PRO A 217 -5.64 32.46 -5.95
C PRO A 217 -6.49 32.23 -4.69
N HIS A 218 -7.14 31.05 -4.59
CA HIS A 218 -7.97 30.66 -3.45
C HIS A 218 -7.17 29.92 -2.36
N LEU A 219 -5.93 29.57 -2.66
CA LEU A 219 -5.01 28.95 -1.71
C LEU A 219 -4.10 30.05 -1.17
N ASP A 220 -4.03 30.22 0.13
CA ASP A 220 -3.19 31.23 0.80
C ASP A 220 -1.68 30.88 0.69
N THR A 221 -1.20 30.69 -0.54
CA THR A 221 0.17 30.30 -0.86
C THR A 221 1.02 31.47 -1.36
N GLY A 222 0.40 32.61 -1.68
CA GLY A 222 1.05 33.74 -2.35
C GLY A 222 1.38 33.48 -3.84
N ILE A 223 1.07 32.29 -4.38
CA ILE A 223 1.27 31.96 -5.80
C ILE A 223 0.00 32.32 -6.56
N VAL A 224 0.13 33.14 -7.58
CA VAL A 224 -1.02 33.62 -8.38
C VAL A 224 -1.17 32.84 -9.68
N ARG A 225 -0.04 32.36 -10.26
CA ARG A 225 -0.04 31.70 -11.56
C ARG A 225 1.15 30.76 -11.72
N VAL A 226 0.96 29.68 -12.48
CA VAL A 226 1.99 28.74 -12.95
C VAL A 226 1.96 28.74 -14.47
N GLU A 227 3.13 28.74 -15.10
CA GLU A 227 3.32 28.63 -16.53
C GLU A 227 4.31 27.51 -16.83
N ILE A 228 4.14 26.85 -17.97
CA ILE A 228 5.11 25.86 -18.48
C ILE A 228 6.05 26.59 -19.42
N GLU A 229 7.35 26.62 -19.10
CA GLU A 229 8.38 27.01 -20.07
C GLU A 229 8.91 25.75 -20.76
N GLU A 230 8.77 25.69 -22.07
CA GLU A 230 9.47 24.70 -22.91
C GLU A 230 10.91 25.11 -23.03
N THR A 231 11.86 24.34 -22.47
CA THR A 231 13.31 24.50 -22.62
C THR A 231 13.85 23.54 -23.67
#